data_38a19e14a44d85d74349a88f2d20e15b
#
_entry.id   38a19e14a44d85d74349a88f2d20e15b
#
_cell.length_a   1.000
_cell.length_b   1.000
_cell.length_c   1.000
_cell.angle_alpha   90.00
_cell.angle_beta   90.00
_cell.angle_gamma   90.00
#
_symmetry.space_group_name_H-M   'P 1'
#
loop_
_entity.id
_entity.type
_entity.pdbx_description
1 polymer ?
#
loop_
_entity_poly.entity_id
_entity_poly.type
_entity_poly.pdbx_seq_one_letter_code
_entity_poly.pdbx_strand_id
1 'polypeptide(L)'
;PSTALAVVGDDLGELRIAVSSPRQRFLEAFRLRSEHASAITAEMRAQMAARLVAEHGTPQAAADATWALARENGWYREGEGAERFLLARPGRAVPVNKAAFNLLVAWHGDLVGHLTHDGFEWRWKPERRSGPALIRETTPGKLPAFIESLLPEGWLAQVLHERDERDALRRGRRYMSNITIAEDLAQLATLPADVLSTPLARFAADGRFTGVYGGPGRGEIEETFEQNLARIFARAETPRLSGVQIKAPMSLTRDGALVPAIELPFTHILKPAGAAGFDMLPIVEWLCLELGRAAGFETPVAALIAMPDAMAPALVVERFDIRQGEHDQRRLAMEDFCSILDLPTSAKYDGTIERMARSLRPLSTDPGADLNILFRRAVFAWLIADGDMHLKNLAVLKTVQTGAKTFANVRFAPLYDAVTTRVFPGLGGDRMALKLNGKDDRLTRQDFLALARSMGLSVKDAEAGIDTLTARITERLKTLQLPAFAGAFDGAKAVHEKVVAIAAARCKALGA
;
A
#
# COMPACT_ATOMS: atom_id res chain seq x y z
N PRO A 1 -36.62 20.68 16.56
CA PRO A 1 -35.52 20.04 15.89
C PRO A 1 -35.84 18.57 15.73
N SER A 2 -36.27 18.33 14.60
CA SER A 2 -36.65 16.99 14.20
C SER A 2 -35.42 16.23 13.81
N THR A 3 -35.36 15.41 14.33
CA THR A 3 -35.07 14.09 14.44
C THR A 3 -34.95 13.27 13.20
N ALA A 4 -33.92 12.60 13.11
CA ALA A 4 -33.78 11.32 12.58
C ALA A 4 -33.84 11.09 11.12
N LEU A 5 -32.88 10.50 10.66
CA LEU A 5 -32.93 9.89 9.43
C LEU A 5 -32.44 8.52 9.47
N ALA A 6 -33.15 7.68 8.96
CA ALA A 6 -32.74 6.32 8.80
C ALA A 6 -32.38 6.04 7.38
N VAL A 7 -31.42 5.26 7.13
CA VAL A 7 -31.37 4.53 5.92
C VAL A 7 -31.26 3.08 6.19
N VAL A 8 -32.03 2.38 5.47
CA VAL A 8 -32.21 0.97 5.56
C VAL A 8 -31.27 0.28 4.61
N GLY A 9 -30.42 -0.53 5.13
CA GLY A 9 -29.73 -1.55 4.37
C GLY A 9 -29.91 -2.86 5.12
N ASP A 10 -30.30 -3.91 4.44
CA ASP A 10 -30.61 -5.20 5.06
C ASP A 10 -29.42 -5.82 5.81
N ASP A 11 -28.19 -5.37 5.51
CA ASP A 11 -26.97 -5.94 6.05
C ASP A 11 -26.27 -5.07 7.10
N LEU A 12 -26.83 -3.90 7.44
CA LEU A 12 -26.25 -3.03 8.45
C LEU A 12 -26.77 -3.39 9.85
N GLY A 13 -25.88 -3.83 10.73
CA GLY A 13 -26.21 -4.07 12.13
C GLY A 13 -26.52 -2.79 12.88
N GLU A 14 -25.88 -1.68 12.52
CA GLU A 14 -25.96 -0.39 13.21
C GLU A 14 -25.81 0.78 12.24
N LEU A 15 -26.53 1.87 12.49
CA LEU A 15 -26.45 3.09 11.73
C LEU A 15 -26.27 4.28 12.67
N ARG A 16 -25.21 5.08 12.46
CA ARG A 16 -24.99 6.35 13.16
C ARG A 16 -25.50 7.52 12.34
N ILE A 17 -26.24 8.42 12.99
CA ILE A 17 -26.74 9.62 12.36
C ILE A 17 -26.42 10.83 13.22
N ALA A 18 -25.71 11.82 12.67
CA ALA A 18 -25.54 13.10 13.32
C ALA A 18 -26.84 13.90 13.23
N VAL A 19 -27.25 14.53 14.32
CA VAL A 19 -28.38 15.45 14.34
C VAL A 19 -27.95 16.78 13.73
N SER A 20 -28.09 16.87 12.42
CA SER A 20 -27.77 18.04 11.60
C SER A 20 -29.00 18.45 10.77
N SER A 21 -28.86 19.30 9.77
CA SER A 21 -29.96 19.65 8.90
C SER A 21 -30.58 18.41 8.22
N PRO A 22 -31.87 18.41 7.86
CA PRO A 22 -32.51 17.28 7.15
C PRO A 22 -31.71 16.82 5.93
N ARG A 23 -31.19 17.77 5.14
CA ARG A 23 -30.36 17.48 3.95
C ARG A 23 -29.07 16.76 4.30
N GLN A 24 -28.40 17.15 5.35
CA GLN A 24 -27.14 16.56 5.78
C GLN A 24 -27.35 15.14 6.33
N ARG A 25 -28.47 14.92 7.01
CA ARG A 25 -28.89 13.60 7.49
C ARG A 25 -29.14 12.62 6.35
N PHE A 26 -29.78 13.06 5.28
CA PHE A 26 -29.95 12.24 4.07
C PHE A 26 -28.62 11.81 3.48
N LEU A 27 -27.69 12.76 3.33
CA LEU A 27 -26.39 12.49 2.75
C LEU A 27 -25.56 11.53 3.62
N GLU A 28 -25.63 11.66 4.95
CA GLU A 28 -24.95 10.76 5.86
C GLU A 28 -25.57 9.36 5.89
N ALA A 29 -26.89 9.27 5.87
CA ALA A 29 -27.59 8.01 5.82
C ALA A 29 -27.20 7.18 4.58
N PHE A 30 -27.08 7.82 3.42
CA PHE A 30 -26.61 7.15 2.21
C PHE A 30 -25.12 6.80 2.27
N ARG A 31 -24.31 7.59 2.95
CA ARG A 31 -22.90 7.29 3.16
C ARG A 31 -22.67 6.02 3.99
N LEU A 32 -23.54 5.76 4.95
CA LEU A 32 -23.43 4.60 5.86
C LEU A 32 -24.02 3.30 5.27
N ARG A 33 -24.72 3.40 4.14
CA ARG A 33 -25.51 2.29 3.62
C ARG A 33 -24.71 1.17 2.96
N SER A 34 -23.52 1.40 2.52
CA SER A 34 -22.82 0.38 1.74
C SER A 34 -21.42 0.14 2.22
N GLU A 35 -21.03 -1.09 2.25
CA GLU A 35 -19.63 -1.52 2.26
C GLU A 35 -18.86 -0.94 1.06
N HIS A 36 -19.58 -0.44 0.06
CA HIS A 36 -19.10 0.30 -1.11
C HIS A 36 -19.34 1.81 -0.99
N ALA A 37 -19.46 2.37 0.19
CA ALA A 37 -19.65 3.80 0.39
C ALA A 37 -18.57 4.67 -0.28
N SER A 38 -17.38 4.14 -0.49
CA SER A 38 -16.32 4.75 -1.28
C SER A 38 -16.65 4.87 -2.78
N ALA A 39 -17.53 4.01 -3.30
CA ALA A 39 -17.95 4.04 -4.71
C ALA A 39 -19.10 5.02 -4.97
N ILE A 40 -19.78 5.50 -3.93
CA ILE A 40 -20.89 6.45 -4.07
C ILE A 40 -20.33 7.87 -3.98
N THR A 41 -20.25 8.55 -5.11
CA THR A 41 -19.78 9.92 -5.19
C THR A 41 -20.70 10.89 -4.42
N ALA A 42 -20.19 12.08 -4.04
CA ALA A 42 -21.00 13.12 -3.41
C ALA A 42 -22.19 13.54 -4.31
N GLU A 43 -21.98 13.52 -5.61
CA GLU A 43 -23.00 13.82 -6.61
C GLU A 43 -24.11 12.76 -6.64
N MET A 44 -23.75 11.48 -6.64
CA MET A 44 -24.73 10.38 -6.57
C MET A 44 -25.55 10.46 -5.28
N ARG A 45 -24.92 10.76 -4.14
CA ARG A 45 -25.63 10.96 -2.87
C ARG A 45 -26.63 12.12 -2.94
N ALA A 46 -26.20 13.24 -3.54
CA ALA A 46 -27.07 14.39 -3.72
C ALA A 46 -28.26 14.10 -4.63
N GLN A 47 -28.05 13.36 -5.72
CA GLN A 47 -29.11 12.93 -6.64
C GLN A 47 -30.09 11.97 -5.96
N MET A 48 -29.63 11.01 -5.18
CA MET A 48 -30.48 10.10 -4.41
C MET A 48 -31.31 10.86 -3.36
N ALA A 49 -30.68 11.79 -2.63
CA ALA A 49 -31.40 12.61 -1.66
C ALA A 49 -32.46 13.51 -2.34
N ALA A 50 -32.11 14.13 -3.47
CA ALA A 50 -33.03 14.94 -4.24
C ALA A 50 -34.24 14.11 -4.76
N ARG A 51 -34.00 12.87 -5.18
CA ARG A 51 -35.05 11.96 -5.65
C ARG A 51 -36.03 11.60 -4.54
N LEU A 52 -35.56 11.28 -3.33
CA LEU A 52 -36.40 11.03 -2.18
C LEU A 52 -37.20 12.26 -1.76
N VAL A 53 -36.59 13.45 -1.80
CA VAL A 53 -37.31 14.69 -1.51
C VAL A 53 -38.37 14.98 -2.58
N ALA A 54 -38.10 14.73 -3.84
CA ALA A 54 -39.07 14.87 -4.92
C ALA A 54 -40.26 13.92 -4.75
N GLU A 55 -40.00 12.68 -4.31
CA GLU A 55 -41.02 11.67 -4.06
C GLU A 55 -41.94 12.00 -2.87
N HIS A 56 -41.36 12.57 -1.80
CA HIS A 56 -42.06 12.85 -0.55
C HIS A 56 -42.39 14.34 -0.31
N GLY A 57 -42.04 15.20 -1.23
CA GLY A 57 -42.35 16.63 -1.22
C GLY A 57 -41.44 17.52 -0.38
N THR A 58 -41.01 17.05 0.79
CA THR A 58 -40.10 17.82 1.66
C THR A 58 -39.01 16.93 2.25
N PRO A 59 -37.85 17.50 2.65
CA PRO A 59 -36.81 16.74 3.32
C PRO A 59 -37.30 16.07 4.61
N GLN A 60 -38.22 16.70 5.33
CA GLN A 60 -38.79 16.14 6.55
C GLN A 60 -39.68 14.94 6.25
N ALA A 61 -40.59 15.05 5.28
CA ALA A 61 -41.46 13.95 4.88
C ALA A 61 -40.68 12.75 4.35
N ALA A 62 -39.65 12.99 3.58
CA ALA A 62 -38.76 11.94 3.11
C ALA A 62 -37.99 11.26 4.27
N ALA A 63 -37.59 12.02 5.29
CA ALA A 63 -36.98 11.47 6.49
C ALA A 63 -37.95 10.59 7.28
N ASP A 64 -39.16 11.06 7.47
CA ASP A 64 -40.19 10.35 8.22
C ASP A 64 -40.61 9.06 7.49
N ALA A 65 -40.75 9.09 6.17
CA ALA A 65 -41.02 7.91 5.36
C ALA A 65 -39.90 6.87 5.44
N THR A 66 -38.66 7.34 5.33
CA THR A 66 -37.50 6.45 5.46
C THR A 66 -37.41 5.83 6.86
N TRP A 67 -37.75 6.61 7.89
CA TRP A 67 -37.80 6.11 9.26
C TRP A 67 -38.95 5.11 9.48
N ALA A 68 -40.12 5.35 8.90
CA ALA A 68 -41.24 4.42 8.93
C ALA A 68 -40.84 3.09 8.31
N LEU A 69 -40.21 3.11 7.12
CA LEU A 69 -39.71 1.93 6.44
C LEU A 69 -38.65 1.20 7.27
N ALA A 70 -37.75 1.92 7.93
CA ALA A 70 -36.77 1.32 8.82
C ALA A 70 -37.43 0.54 9.98
N ARG A 71 -38.46 1.11 10.57
CA ARG A 71 -39.21 0.46 11.67
C ARG A 71 -39.98 -0.79 11.18
N GLU A 72 -40.57 -0.70 10.01
CA GLU A 72 -41.25 -1.87 9.39
C GLU A 72 -40.28 -3.02 9.15
N ASN A 73 -39.00 -2.71 8.81
CA ASN A 73 -37.94 -3.68 8.65
C ASN A 73 -37.23 -4.06 9.95
N GLY A 74 -37.79 -3.69 11.10
CA GLY A 74 -37.30 -4.11 12.40
C GLY A 74 -36.12 -3.32 12.97
N TRP A 75 -35.92 -2.10 12.53
CA TRP A 75 -34.96 -1.18 13.11
C TRP A 75 -35.60 -0.34 14.23
N TYR A 76 -34.85 -0.02 15.25
CA TYR A 76 -35.27 0.85 16.33
C TYR A 76 -34.20 1.90 16.66
N ARG A 77 -34.63 2.97 17.30
CA ARG A 77 -33.75 4.03 17.74
C ARG A 77 -33.25 3.73 19.15
N GLU A 78 -31.94 3.81 19.34
CA GLU A 78 -31.29 3.72 20.65
C GLU A 78 -30.62 5.05 21.00
N GLY A 79 -30.91 5.55 22.22
CA GLY A 79 -30.35 6.79 22.77
C GLY A 79 -31.15 8.04 22.41
N GLU A 80 -31.39 8.89 23.41
CA GLU A 80 -32.00 10.21 23.27
C GLU A 80 -31.05 11.30 23.81
N GLY A 81 -31.06 12.47 23.16
CA GLY A 81 -30.44 13.67 23.70
C GLY A 81 -28.98 13.91 23.29
N ALA A 82 -28.38 13.05 22.51
CA ALA A 82 -27.05 13.30 21.91
C ALA A 82 -27.18 13.86 20.50
N GLU A 83 -26.17 14.56 20.03
CA GLU A 83 -26.06 14.99 18.64
C GLU A 83 -26.00 13.78 17.67
N ARG A 84 -25.76 12.58 18.19
CA ARG A 84 -25.71 11.32 17.45
C ARG A 84 -26.59 10.28 18.16
N PHE A 85 -27.25 9.42 17.38
CA PHE A 85 -27.99 8.28 17.89
C PHE A 85 -27.80 7.05 17.00
N LEU A 86 -27.98 5.90 17.60
CA LEU A 86 -27.84 4.62 16.95
C LEU A 86 -29.21 4.09 16.55
N LEU A 87 -29.28 3.46 15.40
CA LEU A 87 -30.39 2.63 14.98
C LEU A 87 -29.94 1.19 14.91
N ALA A 88 -30.68 0.30 15.57
CA ALA A 88 -30.36 -1.12 15.58
C ALA A 88 -31.60 -1.95 15.25
N ARG A 89 -31.43 -3.15 14.69
CA ARG A 89 -32.52 -4.09 14.46
C ARG A 89 -32.98 -4.74 15.75
N PRO A 90 -34.29 -4.78 16.08
CA PRO A 90 -34.78 -5.54 17.21
C PRO A 90 -34.43 -7.03 17.09
N GLY A 91 -33.99 -7.64 18.18
CA GLY A 91 -33.62 -9.06 18.21
C GLY A 91 -32.20 -9.40 17.76
N ARG A 92 -31.51 -8.49 17.11
CA ARG A 92 -30.05 -8.41 17.15
C ARG A 92 -29.67 -7.42 18.23
N ALA A 93 -29.73 -7.84 19.50
CA ALA A 93 -28.92 -7.20 20.48
C ALA A 93 -27.49 -7.34 19.94
N VAL A 94 -27.00 -6.30 19.28
CA VAL A 94 -25.56 -6.15 19.11
C VAL A 94 -25.09 -6.00 20.54
N PRO A 95 -24.45 -7.01 21.11
CA PRO A 95 -23.84 -6.79 22.41
C PRO A 95 -22.88 -5.65 22.14
N VAL A 96 -23.09 -4.50 22.80
CA VAL A 96 -22.16 -3.37 22.77
C VAL A 96 -20.73 -3.85 23.02
N ASN A 97 -20.56 -5.01 23.66
CA ASN A 97 -19.29 -5.71 23.89
C ASN A 97 -18.76 -6.58 22.76
N LYS A 98 -19.53 -6.92 21.71
CA LYS A 98 -18.98 -7.77 20.60
C LYS A 98 -18.34 -6.98 19.47
N ALA A 99 -18.62 -5.70 19.35
CA ALA A 99 -17.98 -4.83 18.39
C ALA A 99 -16.69 -4.19 18.97
N ALA A 100 -16.56 -4.12 20.29
CA ALA A 100 -15.37 -3.61 20.95
C ALA A 100 -14.29 -4.70 21.02
N PHE A 101 -13.08 -4.37 20.61
CA PHE A 101 -11.92 -5.24 20.76
C PHE A 101 -10.67 -4.44 21.09
N ASN A 102 -9.70 -5.13 21.64
CA ASN A 102 -8.40 -4.57 21.99
C ASN A 102 -7.32 -5.42 21.34
N LEU A 103 -6.43 -4.77 20.62
CA LEU A 103 -5.31 -5.40 19.96
C LEU A 103 -4.01 -4.84 20.52
N LEU A 104 -3.07 -5.72 20.73
CA LEU A 104 -1.69 -5.41 21.07
C LEU A 104 -0.93 -5.22 19.76
N VAL A 105 -0.23 -4.12 19.63
CA VAL A 105 0.65 -3.84 18.49
C VAL A 105 2.09 -3.92 18.98
N ALA A 106 2.87 -4.81 18.38
CA ALA A 106 4.27 -4.96 18.68
C ALA A 106 5.15 -4.67 17.47
N TRP A 107 6.34 -4.17 17.74
CA TRP A 107 7.38 -3.89 16.75
C TRP A 107 8.64 -4.66 17.10
N HIS A 108 9.08 -5.56 16.22
CA HIS A 108 10.16 -6.52 16.51
C HIS A 108 9.95 -7.30 17.84
N GLY A 109 8.71 -7.67 18.12
CA GLY A 109 8.33 -8.39 19.34
C GLY A 109 8.13 -7.53 20.59
N ASP A 110 8.52 -6.26 20.58
CA ASP A 110 8.28 -5.37 21.71
C ASP A 110 6.95 -4.63 21.56
N LEU A 111 6.14 -4.65 22.60
CA LEU A 111 4.85 -3.95 22.64
C LEU A 111 5.07 -2.43 22.48
N VAL A 112 4.48 -1.86 21.45
CA VAL A 112 4.54 -0.41 21.16
C VAL A 112 3.24 0.32 21.51
N GLY A 113 2.14 -0.40 21.65
CA GLY A 113 0.88 0.19 22.06
C GLY A 113 -0.33 -0.72 21.89
N HIS A 114 -1.47 -0.13 22.21
CA HIS A 114 -2.78 -0.77 22.17
C HIS A 114 -3.66 -0.06 21.16
N LEU A 115 -4.31 -0.84 20.32
CA LEU A 115 -5.28 -0.39 19.35
C LEU A 115 -6.65 -0.91 19.76
N THR A 116 -7.57 -0.03 20.11
CA THR A 116 -8.91 -0.39 20.53
C THR A 116 -9.96 0.14 19.56
N HIS A 117 -11.03 -0.63 19.40
CA HIS A 117 -12.21 -0.21 18.66
C HIS A 117 -13.43 -0.43 19.55
N ASP A 118 -14.23 0.61 19.76
CA ASP A 118 -15.39 0.57 20.68
C ASP A 118 -16.71 0.22 19.95
N GLY A 119 -16.62 -0.25 18.70
CA GLY A 119 -17.74 -0.48 17.81
C GLY A 119 -17.92 0.65 16.79
N PHE A 120 -17.31 1.80 17.04
CA PHE A 120 -17.50 3.02 16.23
C PHE A 120 -16.20 3.70 15.83
N GLU A 121 -15.26 3.81 16.76
CA GLU A 121 -14.06 4.60 16.60
C GLU A 121 -12.81 3.83 17.00
N TRP A 122 -11.74 4.06 16.27
CA TRP A 122 -10.42 3.60 16.61
C TRP A 122 -9.81 4.50 17.67
N ARG A 123 -9.07 3.91 18.62
CA ARG A 123 -8.26 4.62 19.60
C ARG A 123 -6.89 3.96 19.68
N TRP A 124 -5.87 4.76 19.51
CA TRP A 124 -4.49 4.36 19.69
C TRP A 124 -3.97 4.83 21.05
N LYS A 125 -3.44 3.89 21.85
CA LYS A 125 -2.78 4.19 23.10
C LYS A 125 -1.34 3.69 23.04
N PRO A 126 -0.33 4.58 22.86
CA PRO A 126 1.07 4.17 22.82
C PRO A 126 1.55 3.62 24.16
N GLU A 127 2.38 2.59 24.11
CA GLU A 127 3.13 2.08 25.26
C GLU A 127 4.41 2.89 25.43
N ARG A 128 4.46 3.77 26.42
CA ARG A 128 5.54 4.74 26.61
C ARG A 128 6.91 4.14 26.98
N ARG A 129 6.97 2.83 27.33
CA ARG A 129 8.18 2.16 27.79
C ARG A 129 9.02 1.55 26.69
N SER A 130 8.54 1.46 25.46
CA SER A 130 9.07 0.57 24.42
C SER A 130 9.78 1.26 23.26
N GLY A 131 10.47 2.36 23.46
CA GLY A 131 11.32 2.94 22.42
C GLY A 131 10.71 4.13 21.67
N PRO A 132 11.17 4.44 20.44
CA PRO A 132 10.72 5.60 19.70
C PRO A 132 9.25 5.51 19.29
N ALA A 133 8.57 6.66 19.20
CA ALA A 133 7.20 6.74 18.73
C ALA A 133 7.13 6.37 17.25
N LEU A 134 6.80 5.09 16.97
CA LEU A 134 6.70 4.57 15.60
C LEU A 134 5.38 5.00 14.94
N ILE A 135 4.30 4.94 15.71
CA ILE A 135 2.95 5.22 15.23
C ILE A 135 2.50 6.57 15.80
N ARG A 136 2.09 7.44 14.93
CA ARG A 136 1.51 8.74 15.30
C ARG A 136 0.00 8.63 15.29
N GLU A 137 -0.63 9.21 16.30
CA GLU A 137 -2.07 9.44 16.29
C GLU A 137 -2.31 10.75 15.54
N THR A 138 -2.90 10.67 14.36
CA THR A 138 -3.01 11.81 13.46
C THR A 138 -4.43 12.34 13.38
N THR A 139 -5.41 11.48 13.18
CA THR A 139 -6.83 11.86 13.13
C THR A 139 -7.61 11.11 14.20
N PRO A 140 -8.16 11.78 15.23
CA PRO A 140 -8.94 11.15 16.28
C PRO A 140 -10.10 10.32 15.73
N GLY A 141 -10.31 9.14 16.30
CA GLY A 141 -11.39 8.23 15.93
C GLY A 141 -11.11 7.37 14.70
N LYS A 142 -10.04 7.63 13.95
CA LYS A 142 -9.61 6.80 12.80
C LYS A 142 -8.49 5.84 13.18
N LEU A 143 -8.36 4.79 12.38
CA LEU A 143 -7.18 3.94 12.43
C LEU A 143 -5.94 4.79 12.16
N PRO A 144 -4.84 4.66 12.94
CA PRO A 144 -3.60 5.36 12.64
C PRO A 144 -3.15 5.06 11.21
N ALA A 145 -2.82 6.09 10.43
CA ALA A 145 -2.48 5.95 9.01
C ALA A 145 -1.32 4.98 8.76
N PHE A 146 -0.35 4.89 9.69
CA PHE A 146 0.72 3.90 9.63
C PHE A 146 0.19 2.46 9.67
N ILE A 147 -0.80 2.17 10.53
CA ILE A 147 -1.42 0.84 10.60
C ILE A 147 -2.29 0.57 9.38
N GLU A 148 -3.08 1.56 8.96
CA GLU A 148 -3.93 1.45 7.76
C GLU A 148 -3.09 1.11 6.52
N SER A 149 -1.93 1.73 6.36
CA SER A 149 -1.06 1.51 5.20
C SER A 149 -0.47 0.09 5.12
N LEU A 150 -0.47 -0.65 6.23
CA LEU A 150 -0.01 -2.05 6.29
C LEU A 150 -1.08 -3.07 5.90
N LEU A 151 -2.34 -2.66 5.84
CA LEU A 151 -3.45 -3.58 5.57
C LEU A 151 -3.45 -4.10 4.13
N PRO A 152 -3.97 -5.30 3.90
CA PRO A 152 -4.17 -5.85 2.57
C PRO A 152 -5.05 -4.96 1.70
N GLU A 153 -4.73 -4.91 0.42
CA GLU A 153 -5.50 -4.21 -0.60
C GLU A 153 -5.80 -5.15 -1.78
N GLY A 154 -6.70 -4.72 -2.66
CA GLY A 154 -6.94 -5.36 -3.95
C GLY A 154 -7.20 -6.87 -3.86
N TRP A 155 -6.44 -7.65 -4.63
CA TRP A 155 -6.60 -9.10 -4.69
C TRP A 155 -6.49 -9.79 -3.31
N LEU A 156 -5.53 -9.40 -2.48
CA LEU A 156 -5.33 -10.06 -1.18
C LEU A 156 -6.51 -9.83 -0.23
N ALA A 157 -7.03 -8.60 -0.15
CA ALA A 157 -8.21 -8.31 0.66
C ALA A 157 -9.45 -9.11 0.18
N GLN A 158 -9.62 -9.24 -1.15
CA GLN A 158 -10.71 -10.04 -1.74
C GLN A 158 -10.59 -11.52 -1.39
N VAL A 159 -9.41 -12.10 -1.55
CA VAL A 159 -9.15 -13.52 -1.27
C VAL A 159 -9.34 -13.86 0.21
N LEU A 160 -8.93 -12.95 1.10
CA LEU A 160 -9.08 -13.13 2.53
C LEU A 160 -10.53 -12.88 3.00
N HIS A 161 -11.41 -12.41 2.13
CA HIS A 161 -12.77 -12.00 2.48
C HIS A 161 -12.79 -11.02 3.66
N GLU A 162 -11.80 -10.14 3.73
CA GLU A 162 -11.72 -9.10 4.75
C GLU A 162 -12.66 -7.96 4.35
N ARG A 163 -13.70 -7.76 5.16
CA ARG A 163 -14.78 -6.82 4.85
C ARG A 163 -14.38 -5.38 5.14
N ASP A 164 -13.58 -5.19 6.16
CA ASP A 164 -13.12 -3.89 6.60
C ASP A 164 -11.80 -4.01 7.38
N GLU A 165 -11.28 -2.89 7.83
CA GLU A 165 -10.04 -2.79 8.62
C GLU A 165 -10.08 -3.66 9.90
N ARG A 166 -11.25 -3.81 10.52
CA ARG A 166 -11.45 -4.58 11.75
C ARG A 166 -11.26 -6.07 11.49
N ASP A 167 -11.85 -6.57 10.41
CA ASP A 167 -11.69 -7.96 9.99
C ASP A 167 -10.22 -8.26 9.65
N ALA A 168 -9.56 -7.36 8.93
CA ALA A 168 -8.16 -7.49 8.56
C ALA A 168 -7.25 -7.58 9.78
N LEU A 169 -7.44 -6.67 10.74
CA LEU A 169 -6.62 -6.61 11.98
C LEU A 169 -6.90 -7.77 12.95
N ARG A 170 -8.09 -8.33 12.95
CA ARG A 170 -8.41 -9.49 13.82
C ARG A 170 -7.91 -10.81 13.25
N ARG A 171 -7.79 -10.93 11.93
CA ARG A 171 -7.35 -12.16 11.26
C ARG A 171 -5.86 -12.19 10.98
N GLY A 172 -5.27 -11.05 10.61
CA GLY A 172 -3.84 -10.96 10.38
C GLY A 172 -3.05 -10.87 11.68
N ARG A 173 -1.81 -11.37 11.65
CA ARG A 173 -0.89 -11.32 12.79
C ARG A 173 0.42 -10.63 12.44
N ARG A 174 0.93 -10.81 11.22
CA ARG A 174 2.23 -10.33 10.76
C ARG A 174 2.05 -9.36 9.61
N TYR A 175 2.75 -8.24 9.66
CA TYR A 175 2.69 -7.17 8.66
C TYR A 175 4.09 -6.70 8.28
N MET A 176 4.18 -5.92 7.21
CA MET A 176 5.43 -5.23 6.83
C MET A 176 5.95 -4.35 7.98
N SER A 177 7.17 -3.87 7.85
CA SER A 177 7.86 -3.06 8.87
C SER A 177 8.08 -3.77 10.21
N ASN A 178 8.00 -5.11 10.22
CA ASN A 178 8.12 -5.96 11.43
C ASN A 178 7.08 -5.67 12.50
N ILE A 179 5.91 -5.28 12.06
CA ILE A 179 4.73 -5.10 12.91
C ILE A 179 4.02 -6.44 13.08
N THR A 180 3.70 -6.74 14.32
CA THR A 180 2.81 -7.84 14.69
C THR A 180 1.64 -7.32 15.50
N ILE A 181 0.45 -7.88 15.27
CA ILE A 181 -0.80 -7.47 15.92
C ILE A 181 -1.50 -8.73 16.44
N ALA A 182 -1.92 -8.71 17.69
CA ALA A 182 -2.59 -9.85 18.30
C ALA A 182 -3.53 -9.41 19.44
N GLU A 183 -4.42 -10.32 19.85
CA GLU A 183 -5.34 -10.07 20.96
C GLU A 183 -4.67 -10.22 22.34
N ASP A 184 -3.59 -11.02 22.43
CA ASP A 184 -2.86 -11.25 23.67
C ASP A 184 -1.34 -11.42 23.46
N LEU A 185 -0.58 -11.36 24.56
CA LEU A 185 0.88 -11.48 24.55
C LEU A 185 1.36 -12.89 24.16
N ALA A 186 0.59 -13.93 24.43
CA ALA A 186 0.99 -15.29 24.10
C ALA A 186 1.01 -15.49 22.58
N GLN A 187 0.03 -14.93 21.88
CA GLN A 187 0.00 -14.93 20.40
C GLN A 187 1.18 -14.16 19.81
N LEU A 188 1.56 -13.02 20.39
CA LEU A 188 2.74 -12.26 19.92
C LEU A 188 4.03 -13.05 20.08
N ALA A 189 4.19 -13.79 21.18
CA ALA A 189 5.40 -14.52 21.50
C ALA A 189 5.67 -15.72 20.56
N THR A 190 4.65 -16.24 19.89
CA THR A 190 4.77 -17.41 18.99
C THR A 190 5.21 -17.07 17.58
N LEU A 191 5.24 -15.79 17.21
CA LEU A 191 5.54 -15.37 15.84
C LEU A 191 7.05 -15.32 15.59
N PRO A 192 7.54 -15.82 14.42
CA PRO A 192 8.95 -15.80 14.09
C PRO A 192 9.46 -14.37 13.88
N ALA A 193 10.68 -14.11 14.30
CA ALA A 193 11.34 -12.82 14.01
C ALA A 193 11.77 -12.76 12.54
N ASP A 194 11.51 -11.63 11.88
CA ASP A 194 11.96 -11.39 10.52
C ASP A 194 13.43 -10.95 10.53
N VAL A 195 14.30 -11.88 10.18
CA VAL A 195 15.75 -11.68 10.11
C VAL A 195 16.26 -12.21 8.77
N LEU A 196 17.03 -11.41 8.05
CA LEU A 196 17.66 -11.82 6.80
C LEU A 196 18.92 -12.65 7.08
N SER A 197 18.78 -13.97 7.09
CA SER A 197 19.91 -14.90 7.27
C SER A 197 20.55 -15.35 5.96
N THR A 198 19.82 -15.28 4.86
CA THR A 198 20.28 -15.70 3.54
C THR A 198 20.00 -14.61 2.52
N PRO A 199 21.01 -13.81 2.14
CA PRO A 199 20.86 -12.76 1.13
C PRO A 199 20.55 -13.36 -0.25
N LEU A 200 19.63 -12.73 -1.00
CA LEU A 200 19.28 -13.14 -2.36
C LEU A 200 20.47 -13.11 -3.31
N ALA A 201 21.43 -12.21 -3.09
CA ALA A 201 22.65 -12.09 -3.90
C ALA A 201 23.46 -13.39 -3.99
N ARG A 202 23.35 -14.31 -3.02
CA ARG A 202 23.98 -15.64 -3.08
C ARG A 202 23.38 -16.55 -4.16
N PHE A 203 22.15 -16.29 -4.53
CA PHE A 203 21.36 -17.10 -5.46
C PHE A 203 20.80 -16.24 -6.60
N ALA A 204 21.45 -15.13 -6.91
CA ALA A 204 21.12 -14.27 -8.03
C ALA A 204 22.34 -14.12 -8.94
N ALA A 205 22.25 -14.63 -10.17
CA ALA A 205 23.28 -14.49 -11.18
C ALA A 205 22.67 -13.95 -12.47
N ASP A 206 23.25 -12.89 -13.01
CA ASP A 206 22.80 -12.24 -14.26
C ASP A 206 21.27 -11.95 -14.27
N GLY A 207 20.75 -11.51 -13.12
CA GLY A 207 19.32 -11.21 -12.95
C GLY A 207 18.41 -12.43 -12.81
N ARG A 208 18.96 -13.64 -12.79
CA ARG A 208 18.24 -14.89 -12.62
C ARG A 208 18.41 -15.42 -11.19
N PHE A 209 17.32 -15.87 -10.57
CA PHE A 209 17.38 -16.70 -9.37
C PHE A 209 17.88 -18.10 -9.71
N THR A 210 18.92 -18.54 -9.02
CA THR A 210 19.60 -19.83 -9.27
C THR A 210 19.29 -20.90 -8.23
N GLY A 211 18.50 -20.54 -7.20
CA GLY A 211 18.02 -21.50 -6.20
C GLY A 211 16.80 -22.29 -6.68
N VAL A 212 16.11 -22.92 -5.74
CA VAL A 212 14.96 -23.78 -6.02
C VAL A 212 13.67 -23.08 -5.55
N TYR A 213 12.66 -23.02 -6.42
CA TYR A 213 11.34 -22.57 -6.04
C TYR A 213 10.59 -23.69 -5.31
N GLY A 214 10.23 -23.45 -4.04
CA GLY A 214 9.50 -24.39 -3.18
C GLY A 214 8.08 -23.93 -2.83
N GLY A 215 7.53 -22.98 -3.62
CA GLY A 215 6.17 -22.52 -3.46
C GLY A 215 5.14 -23.30 -4.30
N PRO A 216 3.86 -22.88 -4.29
CA PRO A 216 2.81 -23.52 -5.07
C PRO A 216 3.02 -23.33 -6.58
N GLY A 217 2.53 -24.29 -7.37
CA GLY A 217 2.37 -24.20 -8.81
C GLY A 217 0.88 -24.10 -9.20
N ARG A 218 0.58 -24.38 -10.46
CA ARG A 218 -0.80 -24.68 -10.88
C ARG A 218 -1.18 -26.02 -10.28
N GLY A 219 -2.38 -26.14 -9.74
CA GLY A 219 -2.86 -27.41 -9.21
C GLY A 219 -3.04 -28.46 -10.30
N GLU A 220 -3.01 -29.73 -9.93
CA GLU A 220 -3.08 -30.84 -10.88
C GLU A 220 -4.44 -30.95 -11.59
N ILE A 221 -5.52 -30.40 -11.01
CA ILE A 221 -6.85 -30.40 -11.60
C ILE A 221 -7.61 -29.13 -11.15
N GLU A 222 -7.90 -28.21 -12.06
CA GLU A 222 -8.82 -27.06 -11.93
C GLU A 222 -8.42 -25.92 -10.94
N GLU A 223 -7.28 -25.99 -10.26
CA GLU A 223 -6.87 -24.91 -9.36
C GLU A 223 -5.89 -23.95 -10.04
N THR A 224 -6.19 -22.66 -9.94
CA THR A 224 -5.28 -21.62 -10.39
C THR A 224 -4.16 -21.38 -9.36
N PHE A 225 -3.05 -20.77 -9.81
CA PHE A 225 -1.98 -20.35 -8.90
C PHE A 225 -2.51 -19.42 -7.81
N GLU A 226 -3.46 -18.53 -8.14
CA GLU A 226 -4.12 -17.61 -7.23
C GLU A 226 -4.91 -18.34 -6.14
N GLN A 227 -5.59 -19.43 -6.48
CA GLN A 227 -6.34 -20.24 -5.50
C GLN A 227 -5.38 -20.97 -4.54
N ASN A 228 -4.26 -21.46 -5.04
CA ASN A 228 -3.23 -22.06 -4.22
C ASN A 228 -2.57 -21.04 -3.28
N LEU A 229 -2.29 -19.83 -3.76
CA LEU A 229 -1.83 -18.73 -2.91
C LEU A 229 -2.89 -18.36 -1.87
N ALA A 230 -4.17 -18.32 -2.25
CA ALA A 230 -5.27 -18.01 -1.34
C ALA A 230 -5.30 -18.93 -0.12
N ARG A 231 -5.06 -20.24 -0.31
CA ARG A 231 -4.96 -21.19 0.79
C ARG A 231 -3.81 -20.87 1.75
N ILE A 232 -2.66 -20.45 1.21
CA ILE A 232 -1.51 -20.04 2.03
C ILE A 232 -1.87 -18.81 2.87
N PHE A 233 -2.52 -17.81 2.26
CA PHE A 233 -2.91 -16.58 2.95
C PHE A 233 -4.08 -16.74 3.91
N ALA A 234 -4.84 -17.84 3.85
CA ALA A 234 -5.91 -18.13 4.80
C ALA A 234 -5.40 -18.34 6.24
N ARG A 235 -4.11 -18.67 6.41
CA ARG A 235 -3.50 -18.85 7.74
C ARG A 235 -3.18 -17.50 8.39
N ALA A 236 -3.50 -17.35 9.67
CA ALA A 236 -3.28 -16.10 10.41
C ALA A 236 -1.79 -15.73 10.53
N GLU A 237 -0.91 -16.73 10.56
CA GLU A 237 0.54 -16.59 10.70
C GLU A 237 1.22 -16.13 9.41
N THR A 238 0.54 -16.21 8.27
CA THR A 238 1.07 -15.74 7.00
C THR A 238 1.17 -14.22 7.01
N PRO A 239 2.34 -13.63 6.69
CA PRO A 239 2.50 -12.19 6.66
C PRO A 239 1.55 -11.51 5.68
N ARG A 240 0.95 -10.42 6.10
CA ARG A 240 0.09 -9.58 5.26
C ARG A 240 0.92 -8.59 4.47
N LEU A 241 0.61 -8.47 3.20
CA LEU A 241 1.27 -7.57 2.26
C LEU A 241 0.27 -6.54 1.74
N SER A 242 0.66 -5.28 1.76
CA SER A 242 -0.11 -4.19 1.17
C SER A 242 0.14 -4.08 -0.34
N GLY A 243 -0.79 -3.49 -1.07
CA GLY A 243 -0.73 -3.24 -2.51
C GLY A 243 -1.66 -4.12 -3.33
N VAL A 244 -1.96 -3.68 -4.56
CA VAL A 244 -2.97 -4.28 -5.43
C VAL A 244 -2.44 -5.51 -6.19
N GLN A 245 -1.14 -5.50 -6.54
CA GLN A 245 -0.49 -6.62 -7.23
C GLN A 245 -0.47 -7.88 -6.37
N ILE A 246 -0.62 -9.05 -6.99
CA ILE A 246 -0.43 -10.34 -6.33
C ILE A 246 1.02 -10.43 -5.82
N LYS A 247 1.16 -10.71 -4.54
CA LYS A 247 2.47 -10.85 -3.87
C LYS A 247 2.40 -12.00 -2.89
N ALA A 248 3.49 -12.78 -2.80
CA ALA A 248 3.62 -13.85 -1.82
C ALA A 248 4.78 -13.59 -0.86
N PRO A 249 4.58 -13.67 0.46
CA PRO A 249 5.66 -13.60 1.43
C PRO A 249 6.48 -14.90 1.40
N MET A 250 7.77 -14.77 1.21
CA MET A 250 8.68 -15.92 1.06
C MET A 250 9.82 -15.86 2.07
N SER A 251 10.37 -17.01 2.36
CA SER A 251 11.62 -17.21 3.10
C SER A 251 12.64 -17.87 2.17
N LEU A 252 13.88 -17.39 2.17
CA LEU A 252 14.99 -18.01 1.46
C LEU A 252 15.84 -18.80 2.46
N THR A 253 15.91 -20.11 2.28
CA THR A 253 16.68 -21.01 3.13
C THR A 253 18.19 -20.96 2.82
N ARG A 254 19.03 -21.48 3.70
CA ARG A 254 20.50 -21.45 3.53
C ARG A 254 20.98 -22.26 2.33
N ASP A 255 20.25 -23.28 1.95
CA ASP A 255 20.49 -24.16 0.79
C ASP A 255 19.86 -23.64 -0.51
N GLY A 256 19.22 -22.48 -0.47
CA GLY A 256 18.69 -21.79 -1.65
C GLY A 256 17.26 -22.16 -2.03
N ALA A 257 16.48 -22.76 -1.15
CA ALA A 257 15.07 -22.98 -1.39
C ALA A 257 14.26 -21.72 -1.03
N LEU A 258 13.47 -21.22 -1.98
CA LEU A 258 12.53 -20.11 -1.79
C LEU A 258 11.15 -20.69 -1.47
N VAL A 259 10.73 -20.61 -0.22
CA VAL A 259 9.51 -21.25 0.31
C VAL A 259 8.55 -20.23 0.92
N PRO A 260 7.23 -20.51 1.00
CA PRO A 260 6.27 -19.64 1.68
C PRO A 260 6.64 -19.37 3.15
N ALA A 261 6.58 -18.12 3.56
CA ALA A 261 6.97 -17.66 4.90
C ALA A 261 5.83 -17.80 5.93
N ILE A 262 5.22 -18.98 6.05
CA ILE A 262 4.09 -19.19 6.96
C ILE A 262 4.55 -19.16 8.42
N GLU A 263 5.42 -20.06 8.81
CA GLU A 263 6.02 -20.16 10.16
C GLU A 263 7.53 -19.90 10.12
N LEU A 264 7.97 -19.22 9.09
CA LEU A 264 9.38 -18.90 8.82
C LEU A 264 9.57 -17.38 8.80
N PRO A 265 10.81 -16.88 8.92
CA PRO A 265 11.11 -15.48 8.71
C PRO A 265 10.66 -15.01 7.33
N PHE A 266 9.92 -13.92 7.29
CA PHE A 266 9.52 -13.30 6.02
C PHE A 266 10.64 -12.40 5.52
N THR A 267 11.40 -12.88 4.54
CA THR A 267 12.63 -12.22 4.08
C THR A 267 12.59 -11.75 2.63
N HIS A 268 11.71 -12.35 1.82
CA HIS A 268 11.61 -12.09 0.40
C HIS A 268 10.13 -11.94 -0.02
N ILE A 269 9.92 -11.19 -1.08
CA ILE A 269 8.60 -11.02 -1.70
C ILE A 269 8.67 -11.65 -3.08
N LEU A 270 7.81 -12.62 -3.38
CA LEU A 270 7.60 -13.13 -4.71
C LEU A 270 6.45 -12.33 -5.35
N LYS A 271 6.68 -11.81 -6.54
CA LYS A 271 5.69 -11.12 -7.36
C LYS A 271 5.48 -11.95 -8.63
N PRO A 272 4.44 -12.79 -8.69
CA PRO A 272 4.12 -13.57 -9.87
C PRO A 272 3.56 -12.70 -10.99
N ALA A 273 3.36 -13.28 -12.14
CA ALA A 273 2.62 -12.67 -13.23
C ALA A 273 1.27 -12.15 -12.76
N GLY A 274 0.87 -11.01 -13.25
CA GLY A 274 -0.39 -10.38 -12.88
C GLY A 274 -1.62 -11.05 -13.53
N ALA A 275 -2.79 -10.46 -13.28
CA ALA A 275 -4.01 -10.82 -13.98
C ALA A 275 -3.90 -10.54 -15.50
N ALA A 276 -4.86 -11.05 -16.26
CA ALA A 276 -4.90 -10.91 -17.72
C ALA A 276 -4.58 -9.48 -18.21
N GLY A 277 -3.58 -9.36 -19.07
CA GLY A 277 -3.05 -8.09 -19.57
C GLY A 277 -1.84 -7.53 -18.81
N PHE A 278 -1.49 -8.11 -17.65
CA PHE A 278 -0.31 -7.73 -16.84
C PHE A 278 0.67 -8.88 -16.63
N ASP A 279 0.63 -9.90 -17.48
CA ASP A 279 1.47 -11.10 -17.36
C ASP A 279 2.97 -10.78 -17.33
N MET A 280 3.40 -9.70 -18.00
CA MET A 280 4.79 -9.28 -18.06
C MET A 280 5.20 -8.32 -16.94
N LEU A 281 4.33 -8.03 -15.97
CA LEU A 281 4.60 -7.05 -14.90
C LEU A 281 5.90 -7.35 -14.12
N PRO A 282 6.22 -8.61 -13.73
CA PRO A 282 7.48 -8.93 -13.07
C PRO A 282 8.73 -8.61 -13.91
N ILE A 283 8.66 -8.85 -15.22
CA ILE A 283 9.75 -8.54 -16.16
C ILE A 283 9.92 -7.03 -16.29
N VAL A 284 8.82 -6.29 -16.41
CA VAL A 284 8.84 -4.82 -16.51
C VAL A 284 9.43 -4.20 -15.24
N GLU A 285 9.01 -4.65 -14.07
CA GLU A 285 9.55 -4.15 -12.80
C GLU A 285 11.04 -4.46 -12.68
N TRP A 286 11.47 -5.68 -13.04
CA TRP A 286 12.89 -6.02 -13.04
C TRP A 286 13.71 -5.11 -13.96
N LEU A 287 13.25 -4.85 -15.18
CA LEU A 287 13.91 -3.92 -16.12
C LEU A 287 14.01 -2.50 -15.54
N CYS A 288 12.94 -2.01 -14.90
CA CYS A 288 12.93 -0.70 -14.27
C CYS A 288 13.87 -0.62 -13.06
N LEU A 289 13.96 -1.67 -12.25
CA LEU A 289 14.93 -1.75 -11.15
C LEU A 289 16.38 -1.75 -11.66
N GLU A 290 16.66 -2.43 -12.79
CA GLU A 290 17.99 -2.42 -13.44
C GLU A 290 18.34 -1.01 -13.97
N LEU A 291 17.38 -0.32 -14.58
CA LEU A 291 17.56 1.08 -15.00
C LEU A 291 17.76 2.00 -13.80
N GLY A 292 17.01 1.79 -12.72
CA GLY A 292 17.14 2.53 -11.47
C GLY A 292 18.52 2.34 -10.81
N ARG A 293 19.02 1.12 -10.79
CA ARG A 293 20.37 0.81 -10.29
C ARG A 293 21.44 1.50 -11.12
N ALA A 294 21.34 1.43 -12.43
CA ALA A 294 22.26 2.12 -13.34
C ALA A 294 22.19 3.66 -13.17
N ALA A 295 21.00 4.21 -12.94
CA ALA A 295 20.79 5.61 -12.64
C ALA A 295 21.39 6.05 -11.28
N GLY A 296 21.85 5.11 -10.46
CA GLY A 296 22.50 5.34 -9.17
C GLY A 296 21.53 5.48 -7.99
N PHE A 297 20.35 4.86 -8.09
CA PHE A 297 19.48 4.63 -6.93
C PHE A 297 19.93 3.38 -6.16
N GLU A 298 19.80 3.44 -4.87
CA GLU A 298 19.75 2.23 -4.05
C GLU A 298 18.49 1.46 -4.42
N THR A 299 18.63 0.16 -4.72
CA THR A 299 17.54 -0.75 -5.08
C THR A 299 17.66 -2.02 -4.25
N PRO A 300 16.56 -2.68 -3.89
CA PRO A 300 16.66 -4.02 -3.30
C PRO A 300 17.34 -4.99 -4.26
N VAL A 301 17.93 -6.03 -3.74
CA VAL A 301 18.37 -7.16 -4.56
C VAL A 301 17.13 -7.85 -5.11
N ALA A 302 17.09 -8.04 -6.41
CA ALA A 302 15.96 -8.65 -7.11
C ALA A 302 16.46 -9.56 -8.25
N ALA A 303 15.71 -10.64 -8.51
CA ALA A 303 16.01 -11.55 -9.59
C ALA A 303 14.70 -12.12 -10.19
N LEU A 304 14.74 -12.42 -11.49
CA LEU A 304 13.67 -13.18 -12.14
C LEU A 304 13.80 -14.66 -11.81
N ILE A 305 12.69 -15.29 -11.54
CA ILE A 305 12.59 -16.71 -11.20
C ILE A 305 11.73 -17.44 -12.22
N ALA A 306 12.20 -18.61 -12.67
CA ALA A 306 11.39 -19.51 -13.48
C ALA A 306 10.32 -20.15 -12.61
N MET A 307 9.09 -20.03 -13.03
CA MET A 307 7.94 -20.61 -12.33
C MET A 307 7.60 -22.00 -12.88
N PRO A 308 7.02 -22.90 -12.05
CA PRO A 308 6.58 -24.22 -12.51
C PRO A 308 5.44 -24.11 -13.54
N ASP A 309 5.09 -25.25 -14.15
CA ASP A 309 3.90 -25.43 -14.99
C ASP A 309 3.79 -24.45 -16.17
N ALA A 310 4.92 -24.08 -16.75
CA ALA A 310 5.02 -23.10 -17.84
C ALA A 310 4.39 -21.73 -17.51
N MET A 311 4.31 -21.37 -16.24
CA MET A 311 3.90 -20.03 -15.82
C MET A 311 4.93 -18.98 -16.25
N ALA A 312 4.45 -17.74 -16.44
CA ALA A 312 5.32 -16.60 -16.71
C ALA A 312 6.35 -16.42 -15.58
N PRO A 313 7.57 -15.95 -15.90
CA PRO A 313 8.56 -15.62 -14.88
C PRO A 313 8.02 -14.71 -13.81
N ALA A 314 8.34 -15.00 -12.55
CA ALA A 314 8.04 -14.12 -11.42
C ALA A 314 9.28 -13.28 -11.05
N LEU A 315 9.07 -12.22 -10.26
CA LEU A 315 10.13 -11.44 -9.66
C LEU A 315 10.24 -11.78 -8.18
N VAL A 316 11.43 -12.13 -7.73
CA VAL A 316 11.74 -12.22 -6.30
C VAL A 316 12.55 -11.00 -5.87
N VAL A 317 12.11 -10.38 -4.76
CA VAL A 317 12.72 -9.16 -4.21
C VAL A 317 13.10 -9.41 -2.76
N GLU A 318 14.32 -9.08 -2.38
CA GLU A 318 14.78 -9.11 -0.98
C GLU A 318 14.17 -7.92 -0.22
N ARG A 319 13.66 -8.16 0.98
CA ARG A 319 13.18 -7.08 1.86
C ARG A 319 14.34 -6.26 2.40
N PHE A 320 14.25 -4.95 2.23
CA PHE A 320 15.23 -3.99 2.76
C PHE A 320 14.83 -3.38 4.11
N ASP A 321 13.61 -3.66 4.57
CA ASP A 321 13.07 -3.15 5.83
C ASP A 321 13.26 -4.11 7.02
N ILE A 322 14.14 -5.11 6.88
CA ILE A 322 14.50 -6.06 7.91
C ILE A 322 16.00 -5.96 8.26
N ARG A 323 16.35 -6.43 9.48
CA ARG A 323 17.75 -6.52 9.89
C ARG A 323 18.47 -7.67 9.19
N GLN A 324 19.77 -7.53 9.02
CA GLN A 324 20.62 -8.57 8.43
C GLN A 324 21.36 -9.34 9.54
N GLY A 325 21.32 -10.66 9.49
CA GLY A 325 22.01 -11.54 10.43
C GLY A 325 21.37 -11.59 11.83
N GLU A 326 21.68 -12.65 12.58
CA GLU A 326 21.11 -12.92 13.89
C GLU A 326 21.61 -11.95 14.97
N HIS A 327 22.79 -11.36 14.78
CA HIS A 327 23.41 -10.44 15.75
C HIS A 327 23.13 -8.96 15.49
N ASP A 328 22.44 -8.61 14.40
CA ASP A 328 22.09 -7.23 14.11
C ASP A 328 20.98 -6.75 15.07
N GLN A 329 21.30 -5.78 15.90
CA GLN A 329 20.36 -5.20 16.86
C GLN A 329 19.61 -3.99 16.31
N ARG A 330 19.74 -3.68 15.04
CA ARG A 330 18.96 -2.59 14.41
C ARG A 330 17.50 -2.96 14.30
N ARG A 331 16.65 -2.00 14.57
CA ARG A 331 15.22 -2.07 14.33
C ARG A 331 14.87 -1.17 13.15
N LEU A 332 14.24 -1.75 12.16
CA LEU A 332 13.89 -1.09 10.91
C LEU A 332 12.39 -1.02 10.78
N ALA A 333 11.88 0.13 10.34
CA ALA A 333 10.50 0.29 9.93
C ALA A 333 10.41 1.14 8.66
N MET A 334 9.55 0.75 7.76
CA MET A 334 9.24 1.50 6.55
C MET A 334 7.91 2.22 6.74
N GLU A 335 7.86 3.51 6.43
CA GLU A 335 6.62 4.30 6.44
C GLU A 335 6.42 4.97 5.09
N ASP A 336 5.31 4.67 4.41
CA ASP A 336 4.97 5.25 3.12
C ASP A 336 4.40 6.67 3.24
N PHE A 337 4.30 7.37 2.11
CA PHE A 337 3.82 8.76 2.12
C PHE A 337 2.30 8.90 2.29
N CYS A 338 1.49 7.86 2.14
CA CYS A 338 0.09 7.91 2.61
C CYS A 338 0.06 8.10 4.13
N SER A 339 0.82 7.28 4.86
CA SER A 339 0.94 7.40 6.31
C SER A 339 1.53 8.74 6.74
N ILE A 340 2.65 9.16 6.10
CA ILE A 340 3.34 10.42 6.44
C ILE A 340 2.41 11.63 6.26
N LEU A 341 1.55 11.60 5.25
CA LEU A 341 0.61 12.69 4.92
C LEU A 341 -0.76 12.57 5.62
N ASP A 342 -0.93 11.55 6.47
CA ASP A 342 -2.21 11.22 7.11
C ASP A 342 -3.35 11.05 6.11
N LEU A 343 -3.08 10.32 5.04
CA LEU A 343 -4.04 10.02 3.98
C LEU A 343 -4.44 8.55 4.04
N PRO A 344 -5.72 8.26 3.78
CA PRO A 344 -6.16 6.87 3.64
C PRO A 344 -5.54 6.25 2.39
N THR A 345 -5.40 4.92 2.38
CA THR A 345 -4.87 4.16 1.25
C THR A 345 -5.62 4.46 -0.07
N SER A 346 -6.93 4.72 0.00
CA SER A 346 -7.75 5.09 -1.17
C SER A 346 -7.32 6.42 -1.82
N ALA A 347 -6.60 7.29 -1.10
CA ALA A 347 -6.10 8.58 -1.58
C ALA A 347 -4.63 8.51 -2.05
N LYS A 348 -4.09 7.33 -2.33
CA LYS A 348 -2.69 7.15 -2.70
C LYS A 348 -2.25 7.90 -3.98
N TYR A 349 -3.20 8.27 -4.83
CA TYR A 349 -2.98 9.10 -6.03
C TYR A 349 -3.23 10.60 -5.81
N ASP A 350 -3.72 11.02 -4.62
CA ASP A 350 -4.10 12.41 -4.33
C ASP A 350 -2.92 13.22 -3.74
N GLY A 351 -1.72 12.99 -4.25
CA GLY A 351 -0.50 13.64 -3.81
C GLY A 351 0.15 14.51 -4.88
N THR A 352 1.12 15.32 -4.43
CA THR A 352 2.08 15.99 -5.32
C THR A 352 3.49 15.86 -4.79
N ILE A 353 4.47 15.95 -5.67
CA ILE A 353 5.89 15.84 -5.28
C ILE A 353 6.27 16.97 -4.31
N GLU A 354 5.71 18.17 -4.50
CA GLU A 354 5.95 19.32 -3.60
C GLU A 354 5.36 19.09 -2.20
N ARG A 355 4.18 18.46 -2.11
CA ARG A 355 3.57 18.12 -0.81
C ARG A 355 4.44 17.11 -0.07
N MET A 356 4.94 16.10 -0.77
CA MET A 356 5.87 15.12 -0.22
C MET A 356 7.16 15.79 0.27
N ALA A 357 7.76 16.67 -0.53
CA ALA A 357 8.98 17.39 -0.15
C ALA A 357 8.82 18.21 1.14
N ARG A 358 7.66 18.89 1.28
CA ARG A 358 7.35 19.64 2.51
C ARG A 358 7.25 18.73 3.75
N SER A 359 6.67 17.54 3.61
CA SER A 359 6.54 16.58 4.72
C SER A 359 7.83 15.83 5.02
N LEU A 360 8.65 15.57 4.00
CA LEU A 360 9.94 14.88 4.14
C LEU A 360 10.97 15.74 4.88
N ARG A 361 10.98 17.04 4.63
CA ARG A 361 11.98 17.97 5.18
C ARG A 361 12.13 17.92 6.72
N PRO A 362 11.06 18.01 7.51
CA PRO A 362 11.16 17.91 8.97
C PRO A 362 11.33 16.48 9.49
N LEU A 363 11.05 15.47 8.65
CA LEU A 363 11.08 14.07 9.05
C LEU A 363 12.45 13.42 8.87
N SER A 364 13.14 13.77 7.79
CA SER A 364 14.43 13.18 7.42
C SER A 364 15.55 13.66 8.34
N THR A 365 16.50 12.77 8.66
CA THR A 365 17.75 13.10 9.35
C THR A 365 18.81 13.74 8.44
N ASP A 366 18.61 13.67 7.11
CA ASP A 366 19.41 14.36 6.10
C ASP A 366 18.48 14.91 4.99
N PRO A 367 17.78 16.02 5.28
CA PRO A 367 16.79 16.55 4.36
C PRO A 367 17.34 16.93 2.99
N GLY A 368 18.60 17.38 2.93
CA GLY A 368 19.24 17.77 1.68
C GLY A 368 19.40 16.60 0.72
N ALA A 369 19.96 15.50 1.21
CA ALA A 369 20.16 14.29 0.43
C ALA A 369 18.81 13.67 0.04
N ASP A 370 17.84 13.59 0.97
CA ASP A 370 16.57 12.92 0.72
C ASP A 370 15.65 13.71 -0.22
N LEU A 371 15.67 15.05 -0.16
CA LEU A 371 14.99 15.89 -1.13
C LEU A 371 15.59 15.74 -2.53
N ASN A 372 16.93 15.61 -2.63
CA ASN A 372 17.56 15.32 -3.91
C ASN A 372 17.18 13.93 -4.43
N ILE A 373 17.07 12.91 -3.56
CA ILE A 373 16.58 11.59 -3.95
C ILE A 373 15.13 11.69 -4.45
N LEU A 374 14.24 12.37 -3.75
CA LEU A 374 12.85 12.56 -4.17
C LEU A 374 12.77 13.27 -5.54
N PHE A 375 13.55 14.33 -5.74
CA PHE A 375 13.66 15.03 -7.02
C PHE A 375 14.08 14.06 -8.14
N ARG A 376 15.18 13.32 -7.93
CA ARG A 376 15.68 12.34 -8.90
C ARG A 376 14.68 11.22 -9.17
N ARG A 377 13.91 10.78 -8.14
CA ARG A 377 12.82 9.80 -8.29
C ARG A 377 11.71 10.31 -9.20
N ALA A 378 11.33 11.59 -9.08
CA ALA A 378 10.34 12.21 -9.96
C ALA A 378 10.83 12.28 -11.42
N VAL A 379 12.11 12.66 -11.62
CA VAL A 379 12.74 12.64 -12.96
C VAL A 379 12.78 11.21 -13.51
N PHE A 380 13.22 10.24 -12.72
CA PHE A 380 13.32 8.84 -13.12
C PHE A 380 11.95 8.24 -13.50
N ALA A 381 10.93 8.48 -12.69
CA ALA A 381 9.56 8.04 -12.99
C ALA A 381 9.06 8.60 -14.34
N TRP A 382 9.36 9.85 -14.62
CA TRP A 382 9.09 10.40 -15.94
C TRP A 382 9.87 9.69 -17.05
N LEU A 383 11.17 9.45 -16.86
CA LEU A 383 12.03 8.83 -17.88
C LEU A 383 11.59 7.41 -18.23
N ILE A 384 11.13 6.63 -17.27
CA ILE A 384 10.64 5.27 -17.51
C ILE A 384 9.12 5.20 -17.78
N ALA A 385 8.40 6.32 -17.80
CA ALA A 385 6.94 6.36 -17.90
C ALA A 385 6.22 5.58 -16.81
N ASP A 386 6.63 5.79 -15.56
CA ASP A 386 6.00 5.18 -14.40
C ASP A 386 4.69 5.89 -14.05
N GLY A 387 3.58 5.32 -14.49
CA GLY A 387 2.24 5.81 -14.17
C GLY A 387 1.71 5.29 -12.82
N ASP A 388 2.47 4.44 -12.12
CA ASP A 388 2.05 3.89 -10.82
C ASP A 388 2.92 4.37 -9.65
N MET A 389 3.80 5.36 -9.85
CA MET A 389 4.57 5.97 -8.76
C MET A 389 3.65 6.80 -7.85
N HIS A 390 2.80 6.14 -7.08
CA HIS A 390 1.89 6.78 -6.12
C HIS A 390 2.51 6.89 -4.72
N LEU A 391 1.80 7.51 -3.76
CA LEU A 391 2.31 7.79 -2.41
C LEU A 391 2.78 6.55 -1.63
N LYS A 392 2.23 5.36 -1.90
CA LYS A 392 2.66 4.11 -1.24
C LYS A 392 3.91 3.48 -1.87
N ASN A 393 4.31 3.89 -3.07
CA ASN A 393 5.54 3.44 -3.74
C ASN A 393 6.76 4.33 -3.39
N LEU A 394 6.57 5.25 -2.45
CA LEU A 394 7.58 6.15 -1.91
C LEU A 394 7.49 6.11 -0.38
N ALA A 395 8.61 5.90 0.29
CA ALA A 395 8.65 5.68 1.74
C ALA A 395 9.92 6.24 2.36
N VAL A 396 9.92 6.30 3.69
CA VAL A 396 11.14 6.47 4.49
C VAL A 396 11.44 5.19 5.26
N LEU A 397 12.71 4.90 5.42
CA LEU A 397 13.21 3.83 6.28
C LEU A 397 13.71 4.45 7.59
N LYS A 398 13.09 4.03 8.70
CA LYS A 398 13.44 4.45 10.05
C LYS A 398 14.31 3.39 10.71
N THR A 399 15.47 3.79 11.23
CA THR A 399 16.43 2.88 11.84
C THR A 399 16.75 3.33 13.25
N VAL A 400 16.79 2.39 14.19
CA VAL A 400 17.17 2.62 15.58
C VAL A 400 17.90 1.42 16.14
N GLN A 401 18.83 1.65 17.09
CA GLN A 401 19.41 0.58 17.90
C GLN A 401 18.39 0.07 18.91
N THR A 402 18.38 -1.22 19.15
CA THR A 402 17.50 -1.83 20.16
C THR A 402 17.70 -1.15 21.52
N GLY A 403 16.61 -0.77 22.16
CA GLY A 403 16.62 -0.06 23.44
C GLY A 403 16.76 1.46 23.37
N ALA A 404 17.07 2.05 22.22
CA ALA A 404 17.10 3.50 22.05
C ALA A 404 15.69 4.11 22.05
N LYS A 405 15.56 5.37 22.48
CA LYS A 405 14.27 6.09 22.61
C LYS A 405 13.90 6.90 21.38
N THR A 406 14.82 7.12 20.46
CA THR A 406 14.62 7.92 19.24
C THR A 406 15.18 7.19 18.04
N PHE A 407 14.66 7.47 16.86
CA PHE A 407 15.27 7.00 15.62
C PHE A 407 16.61 7.68 15.39
N ALA A 408 17.63 6.87 15.12
CA ALA A 408 18.97 7.39 14.76
C ALA A 408 18.97 7.90 13.31
N ASN A 409 18.25 7.20 12.42
CA ASN A 409 18.14 7.57 11.02
C ASN A 409 16.68 7.46 10.56
N VAL A 410 16.26 8.49 9.84
CA VAL A 410 15.03 8.50 9.04
C VAL A 410 15.44 9.00 7.66
N ARG A 411 15.52 8.10 6.70
CA ARG A 411 16.05 8.36 5.37
C ARG A 411 15.06 7.86 4.29
N PHE A 412 15.14 8.45 3.12
CA PHE A 412 14.35 7.98 1.98
C PHE A 412 14.66 6.50 1.71
N ALA A 413 13.64 5.69 1.47
CA ALA A 413 13.79 4.27 1.19
C ALA A 413 14.40 4.02 -0.21
N PRO A 414 15.02 2.84 -0.44
CA PRO A 414 15.45 2.42 -1.75
C PRO A 414 14.35 2.52 -2.82
N LEU A 415 14.72 2.50 -4.09
CA LEU A 415 13.78 2.43 -5.21
C LEU A 415 13.14 1.04 -5.24
N TYR A 416 11.83 0.95 -5.12
CA TYR A 416 11.03 -0.27 -5.24
C TYR A 416 9.75 0.00 -6.04
N ASP A 417 9.08 -1.03 -6.51
CA ASP A 417 7.81 -0.98 -7.24
C ASP A 417 7.81 0.05 -8.40
N ALA A 418 8.91 0.12 -9.16
CA ALA A 418 9.04 1.01 -10.32
C ALA A 418 8.61 0.28 -11.60
N VAL A 419 7.68 0.83 -12.35
CA VAL A 419 7.05 0.13 -13.48
C VAL A 419 6.77 1.07 -14.64
N THR A 420 7.19 0.70 -15.85
CA THR A 420 6.78 1.37 -17.09
C THR A 420 5.34 0.96 -17.41
N THR A 421 4.35 1.76 -17.05
CA THR A 421 2.93 1.39 -17.25
C THR A 421 2.52 1.41 -18.72
N ARG A 422 3.12 2.25 -19.54
CA ARG A 422 2.78 2.42 -20.97
C ARG A 422 3.05 1.22 -21.87
N VAL A 423 3.72 0.18 -21.38
CA VAL A 423 3.92 -1.06 -22.12
C VAL A 423 2.69 -1.96 -22.15
N PHE A 424 1.78 -1.77 -21.21
CA PHE A 424 0.59 -2.61 -21.06
C PHE A 424 -0.57 -2.19 -21.97
N PRO A 425 -1.42 -3.14 -22.38
CA PRO A 425 -2.59 -2.86 -23.19
C PRO A 425 -3.49 -1.80 -22.56
N GLY A 426 -3.94 -0.83 -23.35
CA GLY A 426 -4.83 0.24 -22.89
C GLY A 426 -4.12 1.38 -22.13
N LEU A 427 -2.86 1.20 -21.68
CA LEU A 427 -2.12 2.20 -20.90
C LEU A 427 -1.08 2.99 -21.71
N GLY A 428 -1.07 2.90 -23.04
CA GLY A 428 -0.11 3.62 -23.88
C GLY A 428 -0.10 5.15 -23.70
N GLY A 429 -1.20 5.73 -23.26
CA GLY A 429 -1.35 7.15 -22.94
C GLY A 429 -1.25 7.49 -21.45
N ASP A 430 -0.83 6.54 -20.60
CA ASP A 430 -0.80 6.71 -19.15
C ASP A 430 0.11 7.88 -18.72
N ARG A 431 -0.24 8.50 -17.58
CA ARG A 431 0.40 9.71 -17.06
C ARG A 431 1.17 9.37 -15.78
N MET A 432 1.94 10.32 -15.27
CA MET A 432 2.50 10.17 -13.92
C MET A 432 1.38 10.10 -12.87
N ALA A 433 1.52 9.20 -11.90
CA ALA A 433 0.57 9.04 -10.80
C ALA A 433 0.47 10.31 -9.94
N LEU A 434 1.60 10.98 -9.70
CA LEU A 434 1.67 12.18 -8.88
C LEU A 434 2.03 13.40 -9.74
N LYS A 435 1.35 14.50 -9.48
CA LYS A 435 1.59 15.77 -10.16
C LYS A 435 2.84 16.47 -9.63
N LEU A 436 3.48 17.22 -10.49
CA LEU A 436 4.47 18.25 -10.17
C LEU A 436 4.15 19.54 -10.93
N ASN A 437 4.24 20.69 -10.28
CA ASN A 437 3.81 21.98 -10.82
C ASN A 437 2.40 21.95 -11.45
N GLY A 438 1.49 21.13 -10.87
CA GLY A 438 0.13 20.94 -11.37
C GLY A 438 0.01 20.06 -12.63
N LYS A 439 1.11 19.53 -13.17
CA LYS A 439 1.15 18.68 -14.36
C LYS A 439 1.46 17.23 -14.03
N ASP A 440 0.92 16.32 -14.80
CA ASP A 440 1.16 14.87 -14.74
C ASP A 440 1.60 14.29 -16.08
N ASP A 441 1.63 15.09 -17.14
CA ASP A 441 2.08 14.70 -18.49
C ASP A 441 2.79 15.85 -19.19
N ARG A 442 3.46 15.54 -20.32
CA ARG A 442 4.21 16.49 -21.15
C ARG A 442 5.19 17.35 -20.34
N LEU A 443 5.85 16.71 -19.38
CA LEU A 443 6.85 17.38 -18.56
C LEU A 443 8.11 17.67 -19.36
N THR A 444 8.63 18.87 -19.15
CA THR A 444 9.85 19.36 -19.77
C THR A 444 10.96 19.53 -18.74
N ARG A 445 12.20 19.73 -19.17
CA ARG A 445 13.33 20.07 -18.30
C ARG A 445 13.00 21.26 -17.39
N GLN A 446 12.32 22.29 -17.91
CA GLN A 446 11.95 23.49 -17.15
C GLN A 446 10.95 23.17 -16.02
N ASP A 447 10.04 22.21 -16.22
CA ASP A 447 9.11 21.78 -15.15
C ASP A 447 9.88 21.15 -13.99
N PHE A 448 10.90 20.33 -14.26
CA PHE A 448 11.77 19.76 -13.22
C PHE A 448 12.64 20.81 -12.53
N LEU A 449 13.16 21.79 -13.25
CA LEU A 449 13.92 22.89 -12.64
C LEU A 449 13.04 23.78 -11.77
N ALA A 450 11.78 23.99 -12.14
CA ALA A 450 10.79 24.67 -11.31
C ALA A 450 10.49 23.86 -10.03
N LEU A 451 10.33 22.53 -10.15
CA LEU A 451 10.20 21.63 -9.01
C LEU A 451 11.42 21.74 -8.08
N ALA A 452 12.63 21.69 -8.59
CA ALA A 452 13.86 21.81 -7.79
C ALA A 452 13.87 23.12 -6.98
N ARG A 453 13.50 24.25 -7.59
CA ARG A 453 13.37 25.55 -6.89
C ARG A 453 12.33 25.48 -5.77
N SER A 454 11.16 24.90 -6.02
CA SER A 454 10.09 24.75 -5.02
C SER A 454 10.52 23.86 -3.84
N MET A 455 11.38 22.89 -4.10
CA MET A 455 11.98 22.02 -3.10
C MET A 455 13.19 22.65 -2.39
N GLY A 456 13.62 23.85 -2.78
CA GLY A 456 14.80 24.52 -2.22
C GLY A 456 16.12 23.85 -2.60
N LEU A 457 16.17 23.16 -3.73
CA LEU A 457 17.39 22.55 -4.29
C LEU A 457 18.10 23.55 -5.19
N SER A 458 19.41 23.39 -5.31
CA SER A 458 20.22 24.14 -6.28
C SER A 458 19.81 23.79 -7.71
N VAL A 459 19.48 24.78 -8.51
CA VAL A 459 19.11 24.57 -9.92
C VAL A 459 20.27 23.95 -10.71
N LYS A 460 21.51 24.42 -10.45
CA LYS A 460 22.71 23.86 -11.08
C LYS A 460 22.88 22.37 -10.77
N ASP A 461 22.64 21.96 -9.51
CA ASP A 461 22.78 20.56 -9.11
C ASP A 461 21.61 19.73 -9.66
N ALA A 462 20.42 20.31 -9.76
CA ALA A 462 19.27 19.67 -10.40
C ALA A 462 19.50 19.44 -11.89
N GLU A 463 20.06 20.42 -12.62
CA GLU A 463 20.48 20.27 -14.03
C GLU A 463 21.49 19.14 -14.20
N ALA A 464 22.57 19.18 -13.43
CA ALA A 464 23.59 18.14 -13.45
C ALA A 464 23.01 16.75 -13.09
N GLY A 465 22.04 16.72 -12.17
CA GLY A 465 21.31 15.51 -11.79
C GLY A 465 20.51 14.93 -12.92
N ILE A 466 19.76 15.76 -13.68
CA ILE A 466 19.01 15.34 -14.87
C ILE A 466 19.97 14.79 -15.92
N ASP A 467 21.07 15.51 -16.23
CA ASP A 467 22.05 15.08 -17.22
C ASP A 467 22.71 13.75 -16.84
N THR A 468 23.04 13.60 -15.58
CA THR A 468 23.59 12.33 -15.05
C THR A 468 22.59 11.17 -15.18
N LEU A 469 21.34 11.39 -14.83
CA LEU A 469 20.29 10.35 -14.95
C LEU A 469 20.09 9.95 -16.42
N THR A 470 19.90 10.91 -17.29
CA THR A 470 19.68 10.64 -18.73
C THR A 470 20.87 9.94 -19.38
N ALA A 471 22.10 10.36 -19.07
CA ALA A 471 23.31 9.73 -19.58
C ALA A 471 23.47 8.28 -19.11
N ARG A 472 23.32 8.02 -17.79
CA ARG A 472 23.44 6.68 -17.23
C ARG A 472 22.37 5.72 -17.73
N ILE A 473 21.12 6.18 -17.82
CA ILE A 473 20.02 5.37 -18.36
C ILE A 473 20.31 5.07 -19.83
N THR A 474 20.67 6.07 -20.65
CA THR A 474 20.99 5.89 -22.07
C THR A 474 22.12 4.88 -22.29
N GLU A 475 23.15 4.92 -21.46
CA GLU A 475 24.24 3.94 -21.54
C GLU A 475 23.76 2.53 -21.14
N ARG A 476 22.98 2.41 -20.06
CA ARG A 476 22.43 1.11 -19.65
C ARG A 476 21.50 0.49 -20.68
N LEU A 477 20.69 1.30 -21.38
CA LEU A 477 19.78 0.81 -22.42
C LEU A 477 20.51 0.06 -23.55
N LYS A 478 21.78 0.37 -23.82
CA LYS A 478 22.58 -0.34 -24.84
C LYS A 478 22.94 -1.78 -24.44
N THR A 479 23.00 -2.06 -23.14
CA THR A 479 23.46 -3.34 -22.58
C THR A 479 22.37 -4.05 -21.78
N LEU A 480 21.20 -3.45 -21.60
CA LEU A 480 20.10 -4.04 -20.84
C LEU A 480 19.56 -5.25 -21.59
N GLN A 481 19.66 -6.42 -20.98
CA GLN A 481 19.18 -7.67 -21.57
C GLN A 481 18.41 -8.46 -20.53
N LEU A 482 17.41 -9.20 -20.97
CA LEU A 482 16.71 -10.16 -20.12
C LEU A 482 17.57 -11.42 -19.90
N PRO A 483 17.50 -12.05 -18.72
CA PRO A 483 17.99 -13.40 -18.54
C PRO A 483 17.41 -14.33 -19.62
N ALA A 484 18.23 -15.23 -20.17
CA ALA A 484 17.88 -16.03 -21.34
C ALA A 484 16.53 -16.77 -21.19
N PHE A 485 16.27 -17.36 -20.02
CA PHE A 485 15.02 -18.08 -19.77
C PHE A 485 13.79 -17.16 -19.78
N ALA A 486 13.92 -15.92 -19.26
CA ALA A 486 12.84 -14.94 -19.24
C ALA A 486 12.62 -14.33 -20.64
N GLY A 487 13.71 -14.10 -21.39
CA GLY A 487 13.66 -13.63 -22.77
C GLY A 487 13.09 -14.65 -23.76
N ALA A 488 13.06 -15.92 -23.40
CA ALA A 488 12.43 -16.98 -24.18
C ALA A 488 10.91 -17.08 -23.97
N PHE A 489 10.36 -16.41 -22.93
CA PHE A 489 8.93 -16.38 -22.67
C PHE A 489 8.20 -15.52 -23.72
N ASP A 490 7.02 -16.00 -24.13
CA ASP A 490 6.25 -15.29 -25.19
C ASP A 490 5.89 -13.87 -24.76
N GLY A 491 6.09 -12.90 -25.63
CA GLY A 491 5.87 -11.48 -25.39
C GLY A 491 6.99 -10.75 -24.63
N ALA A 492 7.91 -11.45 -23.95
CA ALA A 492 8.95 -10.81 -23.13
C ALA A 492 9.89 -9.90 -23.92
N LYS A 493 10.30 -10.31 -25.13
CA LYS A 493 11.14 -9.48 -26.01
C LYS A 493 10.41 -8.22 -26.45
N ALA A 494 9.15 -8.33 -26.83
CA ALA A 494 8.35 -7.18 -27.27
C ALA A 494 8.17 -6.16 -26.14
N VAL A 495 7.97 -6.62 -24.92
CA VAL A 495 7.88 -5.74 -23.73
C VAL A 495 9.24 -5.09 -23.44
N HIS A 496 10.33 -5.84 -23.48
CA HIS A 496 11.67 -5.30 -23.32
C HIS A 496 11.97 -4.19 -24.34
N GLU A 497 11.70 -4.43 -25.63
CA GLU A 497 11.89 -3.44 -26.71
C GLU A 497 11.05 -2.17 -26.45
N LYS A 498 9.80 -2.32 -25.99
CA LYS A 498 8.95 -1.18 -25.62
C LYS A 498 9.53 -0.38 -24.46
N VAL A 499 9.97 -1.03 -23.39
CA VAL A 499 10.61 -0.36 -22.24
C VAL A 499 11.83 0.43 -22.71
N VAL A 500 12.70 -0.18 -23.51
CA VAL A 500 13.90 0.46 -24.06
C VAL A 500 13.52 1.67 -24.93
N ALA A 501 12.56 1.51 -25.83
CA ALA A 501 12.13 2.58 -26.74
C ALA A 501 11.53 3.78 -25.98
N ILE A 502 10.67 3.52 -24.98
CA ILE A 502 10.04 4.57 -24.16
C ILE A 502 11.11 5.34 -23.38
N ALA A 503 11.99 4.65 -22.67
CA ALA A 503 13.03 5.27 -21.87
C ALA A 503 14.02 6.07 -22.75
N ALA A 504 14.45 5.52 -23.88
CA ALA A 504 15.34 6.20 -24.82
C ALA A 504 14.72 7.49 -25.38
N ALA A 505 13.45 7.43 -25.80
CA ALA A 505 12.75 8.62 -26.34
C ALA A 505 12.62 9.73 -25.29
N ARG A 506 12.31 9.38 -24.05
CA ARG A 506 12.18 10.34 -22.94
C ARG A 506 13.53 10.89 -22.46
N CYS A 507 14.58 10.06 -22.42
CA CYS A 507 15.94 10.53 -22.14
C CYS A 507 16.38 11.56 -23.21
N LYS A 508 16.13 11.28 -24.48
CA LYS A 508 16.43 12.23 -25.57
C LYS A 508 15.66 13.54 -25.42
N ALA A 509 14.36 13.47 -25.13
CA ALA A 509 13.51 14.66 -24.98
C ALA A 509 13.89 15.52 -23.77
N LEU A 510 14.38 14.92 -22.69
CA LEU A 510 14.75 15.66 -21.47
C LEU A 510 16.21 16.14 -21.50
N GLY A 511 17.07 15.49 -22.29
CA GLY A 511 18.47 15.89 -22.49
C GLY A 511 18.68 16.97 -23.57
N ALA A 512 17.62 17.25 -24.35
CA ALA A 512 17.61 18.35 -25.34
C ALA A 512 17.19 19.65 -24.65
#